data_564e3868047d2af5187d36b670c25fa8
#
_entry.id   564e3868047d2af5187d36b670c25fa8
#
_cell.length_a   1.000
_cell.length_b   1.000
_cell.length_c   1.000
_cell.angle_alpha   90.00
_cell.angle_beta   90.00
_cell.angle_gamma   90.00
#
_symmetry.space_group_name_H-M   'P 1'
#
loop_
_entity.id
_entity.type
_entity.pdbx_description
1 polymer ?
#
loop_
_entity_poly.entity_id
_entity_poly.type
_entity_poly.pdbx_seq_one_letter_code
_entity_poly.pdbx_strand_id
1 'polypeptide(L)'
;MKIQSLIIHDNNILYEVLFEISDELNCSVSKFSKKDLLKISSVKDFNYLILTKNKIPNIKNQILINNFPINIFKLVEIINVEFLRLKFNNQSDIKIGNYVFDINSRQMKNEALNLKLTEKEISSIIYLSNANKPIKVNELQLNVWGYHSNLETHTVETHIYRLRKKILNKFNDSNFIYSTVDGYQIK
;
A
#
# COMPACT_ATOMS: atom_id res chain seq x y z
N MET A 1 -14.33 -9.33 -7.16
CA MET A 1 -14.11 -8.14 -6.31
C MET A 1 -14.14 -8.60 -4.86
N LYS A 2 -13.13 -8.31 -4.03
CA LYS A 2 -13.21 -8.63 -2.59
C LYS A 2 -14.22 -7.67 -1.96
N ILE A 3 -15.23 -8.24 -1.29
CA ILE A 3 -16.30 -7.46 -0.64
C ILE A 3 -15.70 -6.72 0.55
N GLN A 4 -15.95 -5.41 0.65
CA GLN A 4 -15.57 -4.60 1.80
C GLN A 4 -16.47 -4.97 2.99
N SER A 5 -15.92 -5.02 4.19
CA SER A 5 -16.65 -5.43 5.40
C SER A 5 -16.59 -4.34 6.46
N LEU A 6 -17.76 -3.88 6.85
CA LEU A 6 -17.95 -2.92 7.95
C LEU A 6 -18.33 -3.68 9.21
N ILE A 7 -17.52 -3.57 10.24
CA ILE A 7 -17.70 -4.27 11.51
C ILE A 7 -18.10 -3.25 12.58
N ILE A 8 -19.24 -3.47 13.22
CA ILE A 8 -19.69 -2.64 14.32
C ILE A 8 -19.34 -3.31 15.64
N HIS A 9 -18.57 -2.61 16.46
CA HIS A 9 -18.16 -3.10 17.77
C HIS A 9 -18.89 -2.33 18.87
N ASP A 10 -19.53 -3.10 19.75
CA ASP A 10 -20.15 -2.63 21.01
C ASP A 10 -21.21 -1.53 20.86
N ASN A 11 -21.96 -1.52 19.72
CA ASN A 11 -23.06 -0.60 19.50
C ASN A 11 -24.18 -1.23 18.67
N ASN A 12 -25.24 -1.72 19.37
CA ASN A 12 -26.36 -2.40 18.74
C ASN A 12 -27.21 -1.47 17.86
N ILE A 13 -27.51 -0.29 18.36
CA ILE A 13 -28.35 0.68 17.64
C ILE A 13 -27.69 1.09 16.33
N LEU A 14 -26.39 1.38 16.39
CA LEU A 14 -25.64 1.73 15.20
C LEU A 14 -25.55 0.57 14.19
N TYR A 15 -25.45 -0.67 14.68
CA TYR A 15 -25.50 -1.85 13.83
C TYR A 15 -26.84 -1.96 13.09
N GLU A 16 -27.96 -1.85 13.80
CA GLU A 16 -29.29 -1.96 13.21
C GLU A 16 -29.51 -0.89 12.14
N VAL A 17 -29.20 0.37 12.42
CA VAL A 17 -29.32 1.47 11.47
C VAL A 17 -28.45 1.26 10.22
N LEU A 18 -27.19 0.88 10.39
CA LEU A 18 -26.29 0.68 9.26
C LEU A 18 -26.60 -0.61 8.50
N PHE A 19 -27.18 -1.61 9.14
CA PHE A 19 -27.62 -2.84 8.49
C PHE A 19 -28.81 -2.59 7.56
N GLU A 20 -29.78 -1.74 7.96
CA GLU A 20 -30.91 -1.35 7.13
C GLU A 20 -30.49 -0.64 5.83
N ILE A 21 -29.43 0.15 5.89
CA ILE A 21 -28.91 0.88 4.71
C ILE A 21 -27.69 0.18 4.05
N SER A 22 -27.45 -1.09 4.37
CA SER A 22 -26.26 -1.83 3.89
C SER A 22 -26.16 -1.90 2.37
N ASP A 23 -27.27 -1.94 1.65
CA ASP A 23 -27.33 -1.97 0.20
C ASP A 23 -26.77 -0.67 -0.42
N GLU A 24 -26.94 0.46 0.28
CA GLU A 24 -26.42 1.76 -0.14
C GLU A 24 -24.93 1.93 0.19
N LEU A 25 -24.43 1.20 1.20
CA LEU A 25 -23.05 1.29 1.66
C LEU A 25 -22.06 0.52 0.78
N ASN A 26 -22.51 -0.30 -0.16
CA ASN A 26 -21.67 -1.18 -0.99
C ASN A 26 -20.65 -2.04 -0.18
N CYS A 27 -21.01 -2.37 1.06
CA CYS A 27 -20.19 -3.21 1.93
C CYS A 27 -21.08 -4.15 2.76
N SER A 28 -20.53 -5.25 3.23
CA SER A 28 -21.21 -6.12 4.19
C SER A 28 -21.13 -5.50 5.58
N VAL A 29 -22.26 -5.44 6.30
CA VAL A 29 -22.30 -4.94 7.68
C VAL A 29 -22.41 -6.12 8.63
N SER A 30 -21.55 -6.16 9.64
CA SER A 30 -21.52 -7.24 10.64
C SER A 30 -21.28 -6.68 12.05
N LYS A 31 -21.75 -7.41 13.05
CA LYS A 31 -21.58 -7.06 14.46
C LYS A 31 -20.61 -8.04 15.10
N PHE A 32 -19.59 -7.50 15.78
CA PHE A 32 -18.60 -8.31 16.46
C PHE A 32 -18.53 -7.98 17.95
N SER A 33 -18.42 -9.04 18.74
CA SER A 33 -18.10 -8.97 20.18
C SER A 33 -16.60 -8.85 20.41
N LYS A 34 -16.19 -8.58 21.66
CA LYS A 34 -14.75 -8.58 22.04
C LYS A 34 -14.04 -9.88 21.70
N LYS A 35 -14.72 -11.03 21.80
CA LYS A 35 -14.14 -12.36 21.49
C LYS A 35 -13.88 -12.53 19.99
N ASP A 36 -14.75 -11.97 19.16
CA ASP A 36 -14.63 -12.06 17.70
C ASP A 36 -13.51 -11.17 17.16
N LEU A 37 -13.26 -10.02 17.82
CA LEU A 37 -12.18 -9.11 17.45
C LEU A 37 -10.79 -9.75 17.62
N LEU A 38 -10.62 -10.64 18.57
CA LEU A 38 -9.36 -11.39 18.76
C LEU A 38 -9.03 -12.28 17.55
N LYS A 39 -10.06 -12.76 16.83
CA LYS A 39 -9.88 -13.55 15.60
C LYS A 39 -9.48 -12.68 14.42
N ILE A 40 -9.89 -11.40 14.38
CA ILE A 40 -9.54 -10.46 13.31
C ILE A 40 -8.06 -10.10 13.35
N SER A 41 -7.44 -10.01 14.52
CA SER A 41 -6.01 -9.71 14.64
C SER A 41 -5.10 -10.73 13.94
N SER A 42 -5.63 -11.94 13.67
CA SER A 42 -4.94 -13.00 12.92
C SER A 42 -5.26 -13.01 11.42
N VAL A 43 -6.24 -12.23 10.96
CA VAL A 43 -6.63 -12.16 9.54
C VAL A 43 -5.75 -11.15 8.82
N LYS A 44 -4.95 -11.63 7.88
CA LYS A 44 -4.10 -10.79 7.00
C LYS A 44 -4.89 -10.01 5.94
N ASP A 45 -6.21 -10.09 5.91
CA ASP A 45 -7.06 -9.45 4.90
C ASP A 45 -7.50 -8.06 5.38
N PHE A 46 -6.94 -7.00 4.79
CA PHE A 46 -7.13 -5.60 5.19
C PHE A 46 -8.40 -4.94 4.64
N ASN A 47 -9.36 -5.71 4.10
CA ASN A 47 -10.58 -5.17 3.50
C ASN A 47 -11.72 -4.94 4.51
N TYR A 48 -11.41 -4.75 5.77
CA TYR A 48 -12.40 -4.46 6.80
C TYR A 48 -12.15 -3.10 7.48
N LEU A 49 -13.21 -2.51 7.96
CA LEU A 49 -13.22 -1.29 8.76
C LEU A 49 -14.03 -1.52 10.03
N ILE A 50 -13.54 -1.11 11.18
CA ILE A 50 -14.23 -1.28 12.46
C ILE A 50 -14.73 0.05 12.96
N LEU A 51 -16.05 0.16 13.18
CA LEU A 51 -16.67 1.26 13.93
C LEU A 51 -16.68 0.92 15.42
N THR A 52 -16.08 1.75 16.23
CA THR A 52 -15.96 1.52 17.66
C THR A 52 -16.06 2.83 18.45
N LYS A 53 -16.51 2.75 19.69
CA LYS A 53 -16.54 3.90 20.61
C LYS A 53 -15.17 4.15 21.23
N ASN A 54 -14.45 3.09 21.55
CA ASN A 54 -13.15 3.15 22.19
C ASN A 54 -12.07 2.53 21.31
N LYS A 55 -10.86 3.08 21.35
CA LYS A 55 -9.73 2.56 20.59
C LYS A 55 -9.40 1.12 21.01
N ILE A 56 -9.33 0.23 20.03
CA ILE A 56 -8.96 -1.18 20.23
C ILE A 56 -7.46 -1.31 19.95
N PRO A 57 -6.66 -1.79 20.92
CA PRO A 57 -5.22 -1.98 20.71
C PRO A 57 -4.94 -2.95 19.55
N ASN A 58 -3.83 -2.75 18.85
CA ASN A 58 -3.35 -3.60 17.74
C ASN A 58 -4.24 -3.71 16.50
N ILE A 59 -5.32 -2.95 16.42
CA ILE A 59 -6.16 -2.84 15.22
C ILE A 59 -5.94 -1.49 14.56
N LYS A 60 -5.55 -1.50 13.27
CA LYS A 60 -5.25 -0.27 12.52
C LYS A 60 -6.47 0.35 11.84
N ASN A 61 -7.38 -0.49 11.31
CA ASN A 61 -8.50 -0.05 10.48
C ASN A 61 -9.73 0.21 11.36
N GLN A 62 -9.71 1.27 12.17
CA GLN A 62 -10.82 1.60 13.06
C GLN A 62 -11.19 3.08 12.97
N ILE A 63 -12.50 3.34 12.99
CA ILE A 63 -13.10 4.67 13.12
C ILE A 63 -13.65 4.80 14.53
N LEU A 64 -13.23 5.86 15.23
CA LEU A 64 -13.77 6.18 16.56
C LEU A 64 -14.97 7.11 16.43
N ILE A 65 -16.10 6.69 16.99
CA ILE A 65 -17.33 7.49 17.04
C ILE A 65 -17.66 7.78 18.50
N ASN A 66 -17.22 8.95 18.96
CA ASN A 66 -17.39 9.37 20.35
C ASN A 66 -18.51 10.40 20.52
N ASN A 67 -18.93 11.08 19.45
CA ASN A 67 -19.89 12.16 19.51
C ASN A 67 -21.26 11.69 18.99
N PHE A 68 -22.22 11.57 19.88
CA PHE A 68 -23.62 11.32 19.57
C PHE A 68 -24.50 12.51 20.04
N PRO A 69 -25.57 12.88 19.30
CA PRO A 69 -26.05 12.27 18.06
C PRO A 69 -25.15 12.60 16.85
N ILE A 70 -25.03 11.65 15.92
CA ILE A 70 -24.31 11.83 14.65
C ILE A 70 -25.30 11.82 13.48
N ASN A 71 -25.11 12.71 12.52
CA ASN A 71 -25.90 12.70 11.29
C ASN A 71 -25.50 11.48 10.45
N ILE A 72 -26.49 10.70 10.01
CA ILE A 72 -26.29 9.45 9.28
C ILE A 72 -25.55 9.68 7.95
N PHE A 73 -25.87 10.74 7.21
CA PHE A 73 -25.19 11.07 5.95
C PHE A 73 -23.72 11.37 6.17
N LYS A 74 -23.39 12.10 7.24
CA LYS A 74 -22.01 12.39 7.60
C LYS A 74 -21.26 11.13 8.02
N LEU A 75 -21.94 10.20 8.70
CA LEU A 75 -21.34 8.92 9.08
C LEU A 75 -21.03 8.06 7.85
N VAL A 76 -21.97 7.97 6.90
CA VAL A 76 -21.80 7.27 5.63
C VAL A 76 -20.65 7.87 4.83
N GLU A 77 -20.53 9.19 4.77
CA GLU A 77 -19.41 9.89 4.13
C GLU A 77 -18.07 9.49 4.76
N ILE A 78 -17.96 9.51 6.10
CA ILE A 78 -16.74 9.09 6.81
C ILE A 78 -16.38 7.64 6.49
N ILE A 79 -17.36 6.73 6.49
CA ILE A 79 -17.14 5.31 6.17
C ILE A 79 -16.61 5.15 4.74
N ASN A 80 -17.25 5.83 3.77
CA ASN A 80 -16.86 5.76 2.37
C ASN A 80 -15.43 6.32 2.14
N VAL A 81 -15.09 7.44 2.76
CA VAL A 81 -13.76 8.04 2.70
C VAL A 81 -12.70 7.08 3.27
N GLU A 82 -12.97 6.45 4.41
CA GLU A 82 -12.01 5.51 5.00
C GLU A 82 -11.89 4.22 4.19
N PHE A 83 -12.96 3.71 3.58
CA PHE A 83 -12.85 2.59 2.64
C PHE A 83 -12.05 2.95 1.38
N LEU A 84 -12.23 4.13 0.83
CA LEU A 84 -11.42 4.62 -0.28
C LEU A 84 -9.93 4.72 0.12
N ARG A 85 -9.65 5.21 1.32
CA ARG A 85 -8.29 5.29 1.88
C ARG A 85 -7.66 3.91 2.03
N LEU A 86 -8.41 2.94 2.57
CA LEU A 86 -7.94 1.55 2.68
C LEU A 86 -7.67 0.93 1.31
N LYS A 87 -8.56 1.13 0.36
CA LYS A 87 -8.39 0.66 -1.02
C LYS A 87 -7.14 1.26 -1.66
N PHE A 88 -6.95 2.57 -1.51
CA PHE A 88 -5.77 3.27 -2.02
C PHE A 88 -4.46 2.75 -1.40
N ASN A 89 -4.43 2.56 -0.07
CA ASN A 89 -3.27 2.02 0.63
C ASN A 89 -2.98 0.58 0.23
N ASN A 90 -4.00 -0.27 0.09
CA ASN A 90 -3.84 -1.68 -0.29
C ASN A 90 -3.44 -1.87 -1.77
N GLN A 91 -3.79 -0.93 -2.64
CA GLN A 91 -3.39 -0.95 -4.05
C GLN A 91 -1.96 -0.42 -4.28
N SER A 92 -1.36 0.22 -3.29
CA SER A 92 -0.01 0.77 -3.41
C SER A 92 1.10 -0.25 -3.22
N ASP A 93 0.80 -1.41 -2.64
CA ASP A 93 1.81 -2.41 -2.30
C ASP A 93 2.05 -3.36 -3.47
N ILE A 94 3.25 -3.26 -4.08
CA ILE A 94 3.72 -4.17 -5.13
C ILE A 94 4.82 -5.06 -4.55
N LYS A 95 4.72 -6.37 -4.74
CA LYS A 95 5.78 -7.30 -4.36
C LYS A 95 6.71 -7.54 -5.55
N ILE A 96 8.00 -7.25 -5.35
CA ILE A 96 9.06 -7.49 -6.32
C ILE A 96 10.18 -8.28 -5.61
N GLY A 97 10.38 -9.53 -6.01
CA GLY A 97 11.30 -10.43 -5.33
C GLY A 97 10.92 -10.61 -3.85
N ASN A 98 11.87 -10.36 -2.95
CA ASN A 98 11.68 -10.48 -1.49
C ASN A 98 11.21 -9.18 -0.83
N TYR A 99 10.89 -8.15 -1.60
CA TYR A 99 10.54 -6.83 -1.10
C TYR A 99 9.10 -6.46 -1.42
N VAL A 100 8.50 -5.66 -0.53
CA VAL A 100 7.21 -5.02 -0.72
C VAL A 100 7.46 -3.52 -0.93
N PHE A 101 6.94 -2.98 -2.02
CA PHE A 101 7.04 -1.57 -2.38
C PHE A 101 5.71 -0.89 -2.13
N ASP A 102 5.71 0.06 -1.21
CA ASP A 102 4.61 0.99 -1.01
C ASP A 102 4.85 2.21 -1.92
N ILE A 103 4.13 2.28 -3.02
CA ILE A 103 4.29 3.33 -4.04
C ILE A 103 3.92 4.70 -3.47
N ASN A 104 2.87 4.77 -2.65
CA ASN A 104 2.34 6.01 -2.11
C ASN A 104 3.30 6.64 -1.09
N SER A 105 3.83 5.83 -0.18
CA SER A 105 4.83 6.30 0.79
C SER A 105 6.25 6.27 0.24
N ARG A 106 6.44 5.73 -0.97
CA ARG A 106 7.75 5.55 -1.62
C ARG A 106 8.73 4.77 -0.75
N GLN A 107 8.28 3.65 -0.22
CA GLN A 107 9.07 2.81 0.67
C GLN A 107 9.24 1.42 0.09
N MET A 108 10.47 0.92 0.16
CA MET A 108 10.84 -0.47 -0.07
C MET A 108 11.00 -1.14 1.29
N LYS A 109 10.34 -2.26 1.52
CA LYS A 109 10.27 -2.94 2.83
C LYS A 109 10.58 -4.42 2.67
N ASN A 110 11.25 -4.97 3.65
CA ASN A 110 11.23 -6.40 3.96
C ASN A 110 10.77 -6.59 5.41
N GLU A 111 10.78 -7.82 5.95
CA GLU A 111 10.20 -8.17 7.26
C GLU A 111 10.58 -7.22 8.41
N ALA A 112 11.82 -6.72 8.45
CA ALA A 112 12.36 -5.94 9.57
C ALA A 112 12.80 -4.52 9.20
N LEU A 113 13.07 -4.25 7.93
CA LEU A 113 13.71 -3.02 7.49
C LEU A 113 12.86 -2.28 6.45
N ASN A 114 12.94 -0.96 6.48
CA ASN A 114 12.35 -0.10 5.44
C ASN A 114 13.37 0.88 4.89
N LEU A 115 13.22 1.23 3.63
CA LEU A 115 14.06 2.16 2.89
C LEU A 115 13.18 3.15 2.14
N LYS A 116 13.34 4.44 2.42
CA LYS A 116 12.64 5.49 1.68
C LYS A 116 13.33 5.72 0.34
N LEU A 117 12.53 5.72 -0.74
CA LEU A 117 12.99 5.93 -2.10
C LEU A 117 12.51 7.29 -2.63
N THR A 118 13.23 7.81 -3.63
CA THR A 118 12.74 8.92 -4.45
C THR A 118 11.75 8.40 -5.50
N GLU A 119 11.02 9.32 -6.12
CA GLU A 119 10.08 8.99 -7.20
C GLU A 119 10.78 8.29 -8.38
N LYS A 120 11.95 8.80 -8.79
CA LYS A 120 12.72 8.20 -9.89
C LYS A 120 13.32 6.84 -9.53
N GLU A 121 13.71 6.63 -8.27
CA GLU A 121 14.20 5.33 -7.80
C GLU A 121 13.09 4.27 -7.85
N ILE A 122 11.88 4.59 -7.37
CA ILE A 122 10.76 3.64 -7.40
C ILE A 122 10.26 3.39 -8.81
N SER A 123 10.17 4.43 -9.66
CA SER A 123 9.81 4.29 -11.08
C SER A 123 10.81 3.41 -11.84
N SER A 124 12.11 3.54 -11.54
CA SER A 124 13.15 2.68 -12.13
C SER A 124 12.97 1.22 -11.74
N ILE A 125 12.71 0.96 -10.45
CA ILE A 125 12.48 -0.40 -9.95
C ILE A 125 11.24 -1.02 -10.61
N ILE A 126 10.12 -0.29 -10.66
CA ILE A 126 8.89 -0.77 -11.28
C ILE A 126 9.11 -1.05 -12.78
N TYR A 127 9.79 -0.15 -13.48
CA TYR A 127 10.06 -0.32 -14.91
C TYR A 127 10.92 -1.57 -15.17
N LEU A 128 12.00 -1.74 -14.40
CA LEU A 128 12.87 -2.90 -14.50
C LEU A 128 12.18 -4.21 -14.10
N SER A 129 11.27 -4.19 -13.12
CA SER A 129 10.56 -5.38 -12.67
C SER A 129 9.51 -5.89 -13.66
N ASN A 130 8.97 -5.00 -14.49
CA ASN A 130 8.01 -5.35 -15.54
C ASN A 130 8.68 -5.87 -16.82
N ALA A 131 10.00 -5.78 -16.88
CA ALA A 131 10.74 -6.20 -18.05
C ALA A 131 11.19 -7.67 -17.94
N ASN A 132 10.97 -8.44 -19.02
CA ASN A 132 11.42 -9.84 -19.11
C ASN A 132 12.87 -9.98 -19.60
N LYS A 133 13.54 -8.87 -19.87
CA LYS A 133 14.93 -8.79 -20.41
C LYS A 133 15.67 -7.63 -19.78
N PRO A 134 17.02 -7.63 -19.85
CA PRO A 134 17.81 -6.47 -19.43
C PRO A 134 17.41 -5.22 -20.19
N ILE A 135 17.32 -4.10 -19.49
CA ILE A 135 16.94 -2.80 -20.03
C ILE A 135 18.17 -1.92 -20.23
N LYS A 136 18.36 -1.45 -21.45
CA LYS A 136 19.46 -0.54 -21.78
C LYS A 136 19.32 0.81 -21.10
N VAL A 137 20.45 1.47 -20.84
CA VAL A 137 20.48 2.79 -20.18
C VAL A 137 19.63 3.83 -20.91
N ASN A 138 19.71 3.87 -22.25
CA ASN A 138 18.92 4.80 -23.05
C ASN A 138 17.42 4.55 -22.98
N GLU A 139 17.00 3.27 -22.90
CA GLU A 139 15.60 2.88 -22.74
C GLU A 139 15.09 3.29 -21.35
N LEU A 140 15.89 3.08 -20.32
CA LEU A 140 15.59 3.50 -18.96
C LEU A 140 15.47 5.03 -18.88
N GLN A 141 16.38 5.77 -19.52
CA GLN A 141 16.37 7.22 -19.61
C GLN A 141 15.10 7.74 -20.22
N LEU A 142 14.69 7.21 -21.35
CA LEU A 142 13.47 7.63 -22.06
C LEU A 142 12.22 7.39 -21.22
N ASN A 143 12.07 6.16 -20.67
CA ASN A 143 10.81 5.74 -20.05
C ASN A 143 10.66 6.19 -18.59
N VAL A 144 11.76 6.42 -17.87
CA VAL A 144 11.70 6.84 -16.46
C VAL A 144 11.94 8.34 -16.30
N TRP A 145 12.86 8.92 -17.07
CA TRP A 145 13.18 10.35 -16.96
C TRP A 145 12.47 11.21 -18.00
N GLY A 146 11.97 10.62 -19.10
CA GLY A 146 11.25 11.34 -20.15
C GLY A 146 12.14 12.22 -21.03
N TYR A 147 13.45 11.97 -21.03
CA TYR A 147 14.40 12.75 -21.84
C TYR A 147 14.73 12.01 -23.14
N HIS A 148 14.59 12.71 -24.27
CA HIS A 148 15.12 12.25 -25.54
C HIS A 148 16.66 12.28 -25.54
N SER A 149 17.28 11.50 -26.40
CA SER A 149 18.64 11.00 -26.51
C SER A 149 19.81 11.99 -26.40
N ASN A 150 19.59 13.27 -26.09
CA ASN A 150 20.66 14.29 -26.08
C ASN A 150 21.22 14.61 -24.70
N LEU A 151 20.76 13.94 -23.62
CA LEU A 151 21.32 14.10 -22.29
C LEU A 151 22.26 12.94 -22.00
N GLU A 152 23.35 13.26 -21.32
CA GLU A 152 24.40 12.29 -20.97
C GLU A 152 23.84 11.08 -20.22
N THR A 153 24.02 9.89 -20.77
CA THR A 153 23.63 8.59 -20.17
C THR A 153 24.26 8.38 -18.79
N HIS A 154 25.38 9.02 -18.50
CA HIS A 154 26.06 9.00 -17.20
C HIS A 154 25.18 9.44 -16.02
N THR A 155 24.15 10.26 -16.26
CA THR A 155 23.20 10.65 -15.20
C THR A 155 22.38 9.45 -14.72
N VAL A 156 21.87 8.64 -15.64
CA VAL A 156 21.07 7.45 -15.31
C VAL A 156 21.93 6.39 -14.63
N GLU A 157 23.13 6.13 -15.15
CA GLU A 157 24.09 5.20 -14.56
C GLU A 157 24.43 5.59 -13.11
N THR A 158 24.67 6.88 -12.87
CA THR A 158 24.93 7.41 -11.53
C THR A 158 23.72 7.21 -10.59
N HIS A 159 22.49 7.41 -11.09
CA HIS A 159 21.27 7.17 -10.31
C HIS A 159 21.12 5.69 -9.96
N ILE A 160 21.32 4.78 -10.91
CA ILE A 160 21.24 3.34 -10.66
C ILE A 160 22.37 2.89 -9.70
N TYR A 161 23.57 3.40 -9.86
CA TYR A 161 24.66 3.12 -8.93
C TYR A 161 24.32 3.53 -7.49
N ARG A 162 23.81 4.76 -7.31
CA ARG A 162 23.41 5.27 -5.99
C ARG A 162 22.27 4.44 -5.40
N LEU A 163 21.28 4.06 -6.21
CA LEU A 163 20.18 3.22 -5.80
C LEU A 163 20.67 1.83 -5.34
N ARG A 164 21.53 1.19 -6.11
CA ARG A 164 22.15 -0.09 -5.73
C ARG A 164 22.92 0.02 -4.40
N LYS A 165 23.74 1.06 -4.26
CA LYS A 165 24.48 1.32 -3.01
C LYS A 165 23.55 1.54 -1.82
N LYS A 166 22.44 2.23 -2.02
CA LYS A 166 21.42 2.49 -1.01
C LYS A 166 20.73 1.20 -0.55
N ILE A 167 20.38 0.30 -1.49
CA ILE A 167 19.79 -1.01 -1.22
C ILE A 167 20.80 -1.91 -0.50
N LEU A 168 22.04 -1.98 -1.00
CA LEU A 168 23.12 -2.73 -0.35
C LEU A 168 23.33 -2.30 1.10
N ASN A 169 23.44 -1.00 1.36
CA ASN A 169 23.67 -0.47 2.71
C ASN A 169 22.51 -0.77 3.66
N LYS A 170 21.26 -0.83 3.17
CA LYS A 170 20.08 -1.02 4.01
C LYS A 170 19.72 -2.48 4.22
N PHE A 171 19.78 -3.28 3.16
CA PHE A 171 19.29 -4.66 3.16
C PHE A 171 20.41 -5.70 3.00
N ASN A 172 21.66 -5.26 2.83
CA ASN A 172 22.81 -6.10 2.50
C ASN A 172 22.59 -6.94 1.22
N ASP A 173 21.85 -6.39 0.25
CA ASP A 173 21.53 -7.03 -1.00
C ASP A 173 22.23 -6.31 -2.17
N SER A 174 23.27 -6.90 -2.71
CA SER A 174 24.02 -6.41 -3.87
C SER A 174 23.41 -6.84 -5.21
N ASN A 175 22.48 -7.81 -5.20
CA ASN A 175 22.02 -8.52 -6.38
C ASN A 175 20.59 -8.18 -6.80
N PHE A 176 19.87 -7.38 -6.02
CA PHE A 176 18.49 -6.99 -6.35
C PHE A 176 18.40 -6.32 -7.73
N ILE A 177 19.28 -5.35 -8.01
CA ILE A 177 19.46 -4.78 -9.35
C ILE A 177 20.86 -5.20 -9.82
N TYR A 178 20.95 -6.01 -10.85
CA TYR A 178 22.22 -6.42 -11.42
C TYR A 178 22.45 -5.85 -12.82
N SER A 179 23.72 -5.64 -13.15
CA SER A 179 24.16 -5.15 -14.45
C SER A 179 24.59 -6.33 -15.31
N THR A 180 24.14 -6.33 -16.55
CA THR A 180 24.57 -7.25 -17.61
C THR A 180 25.26 -6.46 -18.71
N VAL A 181 25.80 -7.15 -19.71
CA VAL A 181 26.35 -6.51 -20.93
C VAL A 181 25.26 -5.72 -21.68
N ASP A 182 24.00 -6.17 -21.59
CA ASP A 182 22.86 -5.61 -22.31
C ASP A 182 22.09 -4.54 -21.49
N GLY A 183 22.46 -4.29 -20.24
CA GLY A 183 21.80 -3.29 -19.39
C GLY A 183 21.54 -3.73 -17.95
N TYR A 184 20.46 -3.21 -17.37
CA TYR A 184 20.07 -3.49 -15.99
C TYR A 184 18.83 -4.40 -15.92
N GLN A 185 18.79 -5.27 -14.90
CA GLN A 185 17.67 -6.16 -14.65
C GLN A 185 17.47 -6.36 -13.14
N ILE A 186 16.23 -6.65 -12.71
CA ILE A 186 15.89 -7.10 -11.36
C ILE A 186 15.81 -8.64 -11.35
N LYS A 187 16.28 -9.22 -10.25
CA LYS A 187 16.27 -10.67 -10.02
C LYS A 187 14.88 -11.14 -9.56
#